data_226d76e551e5329c9084a9edd9b591c8
#
_entry.id   226d76e551e5329c9084a9edd9b591c8
#
_cell.length_a   1.000
_cell.length_b   1.000
_cell.length_c   1.000
_cell.angle_alpha   90.00
_cell.angle_beta   90.00
_cell.angle_gamma   90.00
#
_symmetry.space_group_name_H-M   'P 1'
#
loop_
_entity.id
_entity.type
_entity.pdbx_description
1 polymer ?
#
loop_
_entity_poly.entity_id
_entity_poly.type
_entity_poly.pdbx_seq_one_letter_code
_entity_poly.pdbx_strand_id
1 'polypeptide(L)'
;TLKVDVNFQHGDSELTLLSKEAVDKSVEMLKHYPRFRVVIRGHTDTRGDNDANVKMSQERADTVAKYLDVTYHIDPNRLHPIGLGGTKPLPRLPGETLRAWSYRLPRVELVLVREEL
;
A
#
# COMPACT_ATOMS: atom_id res chain seq x y z
N THR A 1 3.37 -11.11 -10.65
CA THR A 1 3.17 -10.24 -9.49
C THR A 1 1.96 -9.37 -9.70
N LEU A 2 0.99 -9.48 -8.82
CA LEU A 2 -0.18 -8.61 -8.84
C LEU A 2 0.09 -7.39 -7.97
N LYS A 3 -0.28 -6.22 -8.49
CA LYS A 3 -0.08 -4.96 -7.79
C LYS A 3 -1.39 -4.19 -7.77
N VAL A 4 -1.82 -3.79 -6.58
CA VAL A 4 -3.01 -2.94 -6.39
C VAL A 4 -2.57 -1.70 -5.64
N ASP A 5 -2.91 -0.53 -6.17
CA ASP A 5 -2.54 0.74 -5.56
C ASP A 5 -3.72 1.32 -4.78
N VAL A 6 -3.47 1.65 -3.52
CA VAL A 6 -4.45 2.29 -2.64
C VAL A 6 -3.91 3.66 -2.26
N ASN A 7 -4.66 4.71 -2.57
CA ASN A 7 -4.24 6.08 -2.31
C ASN A 7 -4.84 6.62 -1.01
N PHE A 8 -4.07 7.45 -0.32
CA PHE A 8 -4.47 8.11 0.92
C PHE A 8 -4.46 9.62 0.73
N GLN A 9 -5.29 10.30 1.50
CA GLN A 9 -5.25 11.75 1.56
C GLN A 9 -3.96 12.19 2.28
N HIS A 10 -3.47 13.38 1.92
CA HIS A 10 -2.26 13.93 2.50
C HIS A 10 -2.38 14.00 4.04
N GLY A 11 -1.38 13.47 4.72
CA GLY A 11 -1.31 13.46 6.18
C GLY A 11 -2.23 12.48 6.88
N ASP A 12 -2.98 11.66 6.14
CA ASP A 12 -3.94 10.72 6.70
C ASP A 12 -3.50 9.26 6.52
N SER A 13 -3.73 8.46 7.56
CA SER A 13 -3.48 7.02 7.54
C SER A 13 -4.77 6.19 7.62
N GLU A 14 -5.93 6.85 7.63
CA GLU A 14 -7.22 6.15 7.64
C GLU A 14 -7.69 5.85 6.23
N LEU A 15 -8.35 4.70 6.07
CA LEU A 15 -8.93 4.30 4.79
C LEU A 15 -10.19 5.12 4.50
N THR A 16 -10.19 5.82 3.37
CA THR A 16 -11.38 6.47 2.85
C THR A 16 -12.30 5.41 2.22
N LEU A 17 -13.55 5.80 1.89
CA LEU A 17 -14.48 4.90 1.20
C LEU A 17 -13.89 4.41 -0.14
N LEU A 18 -13.29 5.30 -0.92
CA LEU A 18 -12.67 4.94 -2.20
C LEU A 18 -11.48 3.99 -2.01
N SER A 19 -10.68 4.22 -0.97
CA SER A 19 -9.55 3.34 -0.66
C SER A 19 -10.04 1.95 -0.25
N LYS A 20 -11.10 1.87 0.54
CA LYS A 20 -11.71 0.59 0.92
C LYS A 20 -12.21 -0.16 -0.32
N GLU A 21 -12.86 0.52 -1.26
CA GLU A 21 -13.30 -0.10 -2.51
C GLU A 21 -12.14 -0.70 -3.31
N ALA A 22 -11.01 0.00 -3.38
CA ALA A 22 -9.83 -0.49 -4.06
C ALA A 22 -9.27 -1.76 -3.40
N VAL A 23 -9.24 -1.78 -2.06
CA VAL A 23 -8.81 -2.96 -1.29
C VAL A 23 -9.82 -4.11 -1.48
N ASP A 24 -11.12 -3.81 -1.42
CA ASP A 24 -12.18 -4.80 -1.58
C ASP A 24 -12.07 -5.54 -2.92
N LYS A 25 -11.77 -4.83 -3.99
CA LYS A 25 -11.58 -5.41 -5.32
C LYS A 25 -10.41 -6.38 -5.38
N SER A 26 -9.41 -6.20 -4.53
CA SER A 26 -8.23 -7.08 -4.50
C SER A 26 -8.48 -8.39 -3.75
N VAL A 27 -9.50 -8.44 -2.91
CA VAL A 27 -9.72 -9.55 -1.97
C VAL A 27 -9.95 -10.87 -2.69
N GLU A 28 -10.71 -10.87 -3.78
CA GLU A 28 -10.95 -12.11 -4.55
C GLU A 28 -9.65 -12.73 -5.03
N MET A 29 -8.73 -11.89 -5.50
CA MET A 29 -7.41 -12.34 -5.93
C MET A 29 -6.62 -12.92 -4.76
N LEU A 30 -6.66 -12.26 -3.60
CA LEU A 30 -5.97 -12.74 -2.39
C LEU A 30 -6.51 -14.09 -1.95
N LYS A 31 -7.82 -14.31 -2.04
CA LYS A 31 -8.46 -15.58 -1.71
C LYS A 31 -8.20 -16.65 -2.76
N HIS A 32 -8.04 -16.26 -4.03
CA HIS A 32 -7.77 -17.19 -5.11
C HIS A 32 -6.35 -17.79 -5.02
N TYR A 33 -5.42 -17.06 -4.41
CA TYR A 33 -4.03 -17.49 -4.23
C TYR A 33 -3.67 -17.59 -2.74
N PRO A 34 -4.27 -18.52 -1.99
CA PRO A 34 -4.16 -18.55 -0.54
C PRO A 34 -2.77 -18.87 0.00
N ARG A 35 -1.89 -19.42 -0.84
CA ARG A 35 -0.52 -19.77 -0.45
C ARG A 35 0.50 -18.65 -0.71
N PHE A 36 0.05 -17.56 -1.32
CA PHE A 36 0.94 -16.42 -1.55
C PHE A 36 0.94 -15.52 -0.33
N ARG A 37 2.11 -14.97 -0.02
CA ARG A 37 2.22 -13.89 0.94
C ARG A 37 1.77 -12.58 0.30
N VAL A 38 1.22 -11.70 1.11
CA VAL A 38 0.79 -10.37 0.66
C VAL A 38 1.72 -9.37 1.29
N VAL A 39 2.62 -8.79 0.51
CA VAL A 39 3.48 -7.70 0.96
C VAL A 39 2.71 -6.40 0.73
N ILE A 40 2.51 -5.66 1.80
CA ILE A 40 1.75 -4.40 1.81
C ILE A 40 2.77 -3.28 1.96
N ARG A 41 3.13 -2.63 0.85
CA ARG A 41 4.19 -1.61 0.83
C ARG A 41 3.59 -0.23 0.89
N GLY A 42 3.85 0.49 2.00
CA GLY A 42 3.44 1.87 2.15
C GLY A 42 4.48 2.84 1.62
N HIS A 43 4.03 3.89 0.95
CA HIS A 43 4.90 4.92 0.37
C HIS A 43 4.37 6.30 0.70
N THR A 44 5.28 7.26 0.76
CA THR A 44 4.98 8.70 0.86
C THR A 44 5.59 9.42 -0.33
N ASP A 45 5.41 10.74 -0.41
CA ASP A 45 6.19 11.54 -1.34
C ASP A 45 7.65 11.65 -0.87
N THR A 46 8.50 12.33 -1.66
CA THR A 46 9.93 12.40 -1.39
C THR A 46 10.32 13.57 -0.49
N ARG A 47 9.34 14.39 -0.08
CA ARG A 47 9.59 15.60 0.72
C ARG A 47 9.48 15.32 2.20
N GLY A 48 10.18 16.13 2.99
CA GLY A 48 10.09 16.09 4.44
C GLY A 48 11.10 15.13 5.07
N ASP A 49 10.89 14.87 6.36
CA ASP A 49 11.75 14.01 7.15
C ASP A 49 11.57 12.54 6.78
N ASN A 50 12.67 11.86 6.49
CA ASN A 50 12.62 10.46 6.08
C ASN A 50 12.04 9.54 7.15
N ASP A 51 12.42 9.73 8.42
CA ASP A 51 11.92 8.89 9.50
C ASP A 51 10.41 9.09 9.71
N ALA A 52 9.93 10.32 9.60
CA ALA A 52 8.50 10.62 9.68
C ALA A 52 7.75 9.98 8.50
N ASN A 53 8.32 10.01 7.29
CA ASN A 53 7.73 9.39 6.11
C ASN A 53 7.66 7.87 6.24
N VAL A 54 8.71 7.24 6.75
CA VAL A 54 8.71 5.79 7.00
C VAL A 54 7.62 5.44 8.01
N LYS A 55 7.51 6.19 9.10
CA LYS A 55 6.49 5.97 10.12
C LYS A 55 5.07 6.11 9.54
N MET A 56 4.82 7.17 8.78
CA MET A 56 3.50 7.39 8.16
C MET A 56 3.16 6.26 7.18
N SER A 57 4.11 5.86 6.36
CA SER A 57 3.89 4.79 5.39
C SER A 57 3.67 3.43 6.07
N GLN A 58 4.34 3.18 7.21
CA GLN A 58 4.11 1.98 8.00
C GLN A 58 2.69 1.98 8.58
N GLU A 59 2.22 3.11 9.10
CA GLU A 59 0.86 3.23 9.62
C GLU A 59 -0.18 2.96 8.55
N ARG A 60 0.04 3.45 7.33
CA ARG A 60 -0.86 3.20 6.18
C ARG A 60 -0.86 1.72 5.80
N ALA A 61 0.29 1.09 5.74
CA ALA A 61 0.40 -0.35 5.45
C ALA A 61 -0.29 -1.18 6.54
N ASP A 62 -0.09 -0.82 7.80
CA ASP A 62 -0.73 -1.50 8.94
C ASP A 62 -2.26 -1.36 8.88
N THR A 63 -2.76 -0.19 8.50
CA THR A 63 -4.20 0.06 8.34
C THR A 63 -4.81 -0.88 7.30
N VAL A 64 -4.14 -1.04 6.16
CA VAL A 64 -4.61 -1.95 5.10
C VAL A 64 -4.57 -3.40 5.57
N ALA A 65 -3.49 -3.81 6.23
CA ALA A 65 -3.36 -5.17 6.77
C ALA A 65 -4.48 -5.48 7.77
N LYS A 66 -4.75 -4.55 8.68
CA LYS A 66 -5.81 -4.70 9.68
C LYS A 66 -7.19 -4.81 9.02
N TYR A 67 -7.45 -4.00 8.01
CA TYR A 67 -8.70 -4.05 7.26
C TYR A 67 -8.91 -5.41 6.59
N LEU A 68 -7.88 -5.95 5.96
CA LEU A 68 -7.93 -7.27 5.32
C LEU A 68 -8.17 -8.38 6.34
N ASP A 69 -7.52 -8.32 7.49
CA ASP A 69 -7.70 -9.31 8.56
C ASP A 69 -9.10 -9.23 9.17
N VAL A 70 -9.50 -8.06 9.63
CA VAL A 70 -10.75 -7.89 10.40
C VAL A 70 -11.98 -8.02 9.51
N THR A 71 -11.96 -7.45 8.32
CA THR A 71 -13.15 -7.41 7.44
C THR A 71 -13.28 -8.70 6.62
N TYR A 72 -12.18 -9.25 6.13
CA TYR A 72 -12.20 -10.37 5.20
C TYR A 72 -11.60 -11.66 5.76
N HIS A 73 -11.11 -11.62 7.01
CA HIS A 73 -10.51 -12.78 7.67
C HIS A 73 -9.33 -13.37 6.90
N ILE A 74 -8.55 -12.49 6.24
CA ILE A 74 -7.29 -12.92 5.64
C ILE A 74 -6.31 -13.23 6.77
N ASP A 75 -5.69 -14.40 6.72
CA ASP A 75 -4.74 -14.84 7.76
C ASP A 75 -3.64 -13.79 7.94
N PRO A 76 -3.49 -13.23 9.15
CA PRO A 76 -2.46 -12.20 9.40
C PRO A 76 -1.04 -12.72 9.15
N ASN A 77 -0.80 -14.02 9.22
CA ASN A 77 0.51 -14.60 8.90
C ASN A 77 0.88 -14.45 7.42
N ARG A 78 -0.12 -14.23 6.55
CA ARG A 78 0.12 -13.92 5.14
C ARG A 78 0.43 -12.45 4.89
N LEU A 79 0.10 -11.57 5.83
CA LEU A 79 0.13 -10.13 5.64
C LEU A 79 1.44 -9.55 6.18
N HIS A 80 2.21 -8.91 5.31
CA HIS A 80 3.52 -8.35 5.65
C HIS A 80 3.54 -6.84 5.35
N PRO A 81 3.01 -6.00 6.28
CA PRO A 81 3.02 -4.56 6.09
C PRO A 81 4.42 -3.99 6.32
N ILE A 82 4.87 -3.14 5.39
CA ILE A 82 6.17 -2.47 5.49
C ILE A 82 6.06 -1.03 4.98
N GLY A 83 6.61 -0.10 5.77
CA GLY A 83 6.72 1.30 5.39
C GLY A 83 8.05 1.58 4.72
N LEU A 84 8.02 2.08 3.50
CA LEU A 84 9.20 2.43 2.72
C LEU A 84 9.45 3.94 2.63
N GLY A 85 8.55 4.75 3.18
CA GLY A 85 8.67 6.20 3.12
C GLY A 85 8.73 6.71 1.69
N GLY A 86 9.60 7.68 1.44
CA GLY A 86 9.81 8.25 0.10
C GLY A 86 10.96 7.60 -0.67
N THR A 87 11.41 6.40 -0.29
CA THR A 87 12.61 5.76 -0.87
C THR A 87 12.37 5.10 -2.23
N LYS A 88 11.12 4.87 -2.62
CA LYS A 88 10.76 4.20 -3.87
C LYS A 88 9.74 5.02 -4.65
N PRO A 89 10.12 6.22 -5.14
CA PRO A 89 9.20 7.03 -5.91
C PRO A 89 8.90 6.39 -7.27
N LEU A 90 7.66 6.62 -7.76
CA LEU A 90 7.31 6.23 -9.11
C LEU A 90 8.07 7.11 -10.11
N PRO A 91 8.41 6.61 -11.31
CA PRO A 91 8.96 7.46 -12.35
C PRO A 91 7.97 8.53 -12.80
N ARG A 92 8.48 9.70 -13.15
CA ARG A 92 7.63 10.74 -13.76
C ARG A 92 7.21 10.31 -15.14
N LEU A 93 5.94 10.59 -15.47
CA LEU A 93 5.42 10.37 -16.82
C LEU A 93 5.86 11.52 -17.75
N PRO A 94 5.98 11.27 -19.06
CA PRO A 94 6.28 12.34 -20.02
C PRO A 94 5.27 13.49 -19.90
N GLY A 95 5.78 14.71 -19.76
CA GLY A 95 4.93 15.90 -19.62
C GLY A 95 4.28 16.10 -18.25
N GLU A 96 4.48 15.20 -17.32
CA GLU A 96 3.94 15.31 -15.96
C GLU A 96 4.68 16.40 -15.17
N THR A 97 3.92 17.30 -14.51
CA THR A 97 4.50 18.30 -13.62
C THR A 97 5.01 17.65 -12.33
N LEU A 98 5.94 18.32 -11.65
CA LEU A 98 6.41 17.86 -10.33
C LEU A 98 5.24 17.75 -9.34
N ARG A 99 4.30 18.70 -9.40
CA ARG A 99 3.14 18.70 -8.52
C ARG A 99 2.25 17.48 -8.77
N ALA A 100 1.92 17.21 -10.03
CA ALA A 100 1.09 16.04 -10.39
C ALA A 100 1.78 14.74 -10.01
N TRP A 101 3.08 14.65 -10.26
CA TRP A 101 3.88 13.49 -9.88
C TRP A 101 3.86 13.26 -8.37
N SER A 102 4.07 14.32 -7.56
CA SER A 102 4.10 14.18 -6.10
C SER A 102 2.77 13.71 -5.52
N TYR A 103 1.65 14.00 -6.16
CA TYR A 103 0.34 13.51 -5.72
C TYR A 103 0.14 12.01 -5.95
N ARG A 104 0.89 11.40 -6.86
CA ARG A 104 0.80 9.97 -7.14
C ARG A 104 1.67 9.12 -6.21
N LEU A 105 2.61 9.73 -5.50
CA LEU A 105 3.60 9.01 -4.69
C LEU A 105 3.02 8.41 -3.40
N PRO A 106 2.16 9.12 -2.62
CA PRO A 106 1.56 8.54 -1.42
C PRO A 106 0.58 7.44 -1.82
N ARG A 107 0.94 6.20 -1.49
CA ARG A 107 0.15 5.03 -1.87
C ARG A 107 0.51 3.82 -1.03
N VAL A 108 -0.34 2.82 -1.08
CA VAL A 108 -0.03 1.47 -0.56
C VAL A 108 -0.17 0.49 -1.72
N GLU A 109 0.83 -0.35 -1.89
CA GLU A 109 0.86 -1.38 -2.93
C GLU A 109 0.67 -2.74 -2.29
N LEU A 110 -0.25 -3.53 -2.84
CA LEU A 110 -0.43 -4.92 -2.45
C LEU A 110 0.29 -5.79 -3.48
N VAL A 111 1.27 -6.55 -3.02
CA VAL A 111 2.09 -7.39 -3.90
C VAL A 111 1.98 -8.84 -3.43
N LEU A 112 1.49 -9.71 -4.30
CA LEU A 112 1.48 -11.14 -4.03
C LEU A 112 2.86 -11.72 -4.31
N VAL A 113 3.44 -12.38 -3.31
CA VAL A 113 4.75 -13.00 -3.41
C VAL A 113 4.59 -14.49 -3.15
N ARG A 114 5.07 -15.30 -4.08
CA ARG A 114 5.02 -16.74 -3.92
C ARG A 114 5.89 -17.16 -2.74
N GLU A 115 5.29 -17.95 -1.84
CA GLU A 115 6.04 -18.47 -0.71
C GLU A 115 6.96 -19.58 -1.20
N GLU A 116 8.27 -19.44 -0.94
CA GLU A 116 9.24 -20.48 -1.22
C GLU A 116 9.32 -21.42 -0.01
N LEU A 117 9.26 -22.71 -0.31
CA LEU A 117 9.43 -23.76 0.69
C LEU A 117 10.88 -24.13 0.85
#